data_39065c3fd492008589cd8992209f3879
#
_entry.id   39065c3fd492008589cd8992209f3879
#
_cell.length_a   1.000
_cell.length_b   1.000
_cell.length_c   1.000
_cell.angle_alpha   90.00
_cell.angle_beta   90.00
_cell.angle_gamma   90.00
#
_symmetry.space_group_name_H-M   'P 1'
#
loop_
_entity.id
_entity.type
_entity.pdbx_description
1 polymer ?
#
loop_
_entity_poly.entity_id
_entity_poly.type
_entity_poly.pdbx_seq_one_letter_code
_entity_poly.pdbx_strand_id
1 'polypeptide(L)'
;MTGAIAPLDGLAQWARGDLLEILLLVLGAILLTRLAEWARDRIVAHIDAQAREADELVRSEAAKHRHVVAQVVTWAFLALVYVVVAVLVVQRLGVPLAGLVAPAALLSAALGFGLQRFVQDIGAGFFITTEHQYGFGDVVRISVTGVPEPAVGTVEDVTLRVTRIRSVSGEVITTPNGQITQVTNLSRDWARAVIDVPVPAAVEVSRVTEVLKRVGEEAWNDDRLRKMMLDPPTVMGVERIEVDTFSVRMVARTLPGMQFDVGRELRARVASAFRHEGINVPADLDTGRATGGAS
;
A
#
# COMPACT_ATOMS: atom_id res chain seq x y z
N MET A 1 1.00 18.85 -80.09
CA MET A 1 2.18 18.52 -79.23
C MET A 1 2.12 19.37 -77.97
N THR A 2 1.38 18.97 -76.99
CA THR A 2 1.35 19.61 -75.63
C THR A 2 0.92 18.52 -74.62
N GLY A 3 1.84 17.64 -74.31
CA GLY A 3 1.56 16.52 -73.45
C GLY A 3 2.69 16.09 -72.51
N ALA A 4 3.35 17.05 -71.84
CA ALA A 4 4.51 16.71 -71.01
C ALA A 4 4.67 17.51 -69.69
N ILE A 5 3.63 18.23 -69.25
CA ILE A 5 3.75 19.14 -68.07
C ILE A 5 2.88 18.67 -66.85
N ALA A 6 1.98 17.74 -67.07
CA ALA A 6 1.10 17.23 -66.00
C ALA A 6 1.78 16.57 -64.78
N PRO A 7 2.91 15.85 -64.87
CA PRO A 7 3.57 15.26 -63.71
C PRO A 7 4.31 16.25 -62.80
N LEU A 8 4.76 17.38 -63.33
CA LEU A 8 5.56 18.36 -62.57
C LEU A 8 4.71 19.24 -61.63
N ASP A 9 3.46 19.56 -62.07
CA ASP A 9 2.56 20.34 -61.24
C ASP A 9 2.06 19.52 -60.02
N GLY A 10 1.85 18.23 -60.17
CA GLY A 10 1.52 17.32 -59.06
C GLY A 10 2.66 17.18 -58.07
N LEU A 11 3.91 17.09 -58.52
CA LEU A 11 5.10 17.07 -57.69
C LEU A 11 5.33 18.41 -56.97
N ALA A 12 5.07 19.53 -57.63
CA ALA A 12 5.22 20.86 -57.04
C ALA A 12 4.13 21.15 -55.99
N GLN A 13 2.90 20.67 -56.17
CA GLN A 13 1.81 20.76 -55.19
C GLN A 13 2.06 19.84 -54.01
N TRP A 14 2.47 18.61 -54.23
CA TRP A 14 2.88 17.67 -53.19
C TRP A 14 4.09 18.23 -52.40
N ALA A 15 5.11 18.74 -53.07
CA ALA A 15 6.27 19.34 -52.40
C ALA A 15 5.96 20.60 -51.60
N ARG A 16 4.95 21.38 -51.96
CA ARG A 16 4.52 22.56 -51.17
C ARG A 16 3.62 22.21 -50.00
N GLY A 17 2.76 21.17 -50.10
CA GLY A 17 1.85 20.74 -49.04
C GLY A 17 2.53 19.82 -48.04
N ASP A 18 2.98 18.66 -48.47
CA ASP A 18 3.49 17.60 -47.62
C ASP A 18 4.90 17.94 -47.03
N LEU A 19 5.78 18.61 -47.79
CA LEU A 19 7.06 19.05 -47.25
C LEU A 19 6.90 20.12 -46.20
N LEU A 20 5.95 21.06 -46.36
CA LEU A 20 5.70 22.08 -45.34
C LEU A 20 5.17 21.43 -44.05
N GLU A 21 4.26 20.45 -44.15
CA GLU A 21 3.75 19.74 -43.01
C GLU A 21 4.85 18.89 -42.32
N ILE A 22 5.69 18.19 -43.09
CA ILE A 22 6.83 17.45 -42.52
C ILE A 22 7.80 18.43 -41.81
N LEU A 23 8.07 19.59 -42.41
CA LEU A 23 8.91 20.61 -41.79
C LEU A 23 8.32 21.12 -40.47
N LEU A 24 7.01 21.38 -40.44
CA LEU A 24 6.28 21.81 -39.24
C LEU A 24 6.29 20.72 -38.16
N LEU A 25 6.11 19.44 -38.54
CA LEU A 25 6.18 18.30 -37.60
C LEU A 25 7.58 18.16 -36.99
N VAL A 26 8.63 18.30 -37.81
CA VAL A 26 10.02 18.24 -37.33
C VAL A 26 10.35 19.43 -36.42
N LEU A 27 9.95 20.64 -36.82
CA LEU A 27 10.12 21.86 -36.01
C LEU A 27 9.32 21.73 -34.69
N GLY A 28 8.09 21.21 -34.74
CA GLY A 28 7.29 20.93 -33.56
C GLY A 28 7.93 19.92 -32.63
N ALA A 29 8.52 18.86 -33.18
CA ALA A 29 9.27 17.87 -32.39
C ALA A 29 10.51 18.48 -31.73
N ILE A 30 11.29 19.29 -32.47
CA ILE A 30 12.46 20.02 -31.94
C ILE A 30 12.01 20.97 -30.82
N LEU A 31 10.91 21.69 -31.00
CA LEU A 31 10.38 22.61 -29.99
C LEU A 31 9.94 21.83 -28.73
N LEU A 32 9.23 20.72 -28.92
CA LEU A 32 8.79 19.84 -27.79
C LEU A 32 9.98 19.24 -27.04
N THR A 33 11.03 18.83 -27.76
CA THR A 33 12.24 18.30 -27.10
C THR A 33 12.94 19.38 -26.29
N ARG A 34 13.09 20.59 -26.85
CA ARG A 34 13.68 21.74 -26.14
C ARG A 34 12.84 22.14 -24.92
N LEU A 35 11.52 22.13 -25.07
CA LEU A 35 10.61 22.42 -23.96
C LEU A 35 10.71 21.36 -22.85
N ALA A 36 10.80 20.09 -23.21
CA ALA A 36 10.94 18.99 -22.25
C ALA A 36 12.29 19.06 -21.50
N GLU A 37 13.38 19.35 -22.21
CA GLU A 37 14.71 19.58 -21.62
C GLU A 37 14.69 20.79 -20.67
N TRP A 38 14.13 21.91 -21.11
CA TRP A 38 13.99 23.12 -20.29
C TRP A 38 13.14 22.86 -19.04
N ALA A 39 12.00 22.16 -19.18
CA ALA A 39 11.13 21.82 -18.07
C ALA A 39 11.86 20.91 -17.05
N ARG A 40 12.58 19.89 -17.53
CA ARG A 40 13.42 19.03 -16.70
C ARG A 40 14.43 19.85 -15.89
N ASP A 41 15.19 20.72 -16.58
CA ASP A 41 16.25 21.51 -15.94
C ASP A 41 15.64 22.50 -14.91
N ARG A 42 14.47 23.05 -15.20
CA ARG A 42 13.75 23.92 -14.27
C ARG A 42 13.24 23.18 -13.03
N ILE A 43 12.67 21.99 -13.21
CA ILE A 43 12.20 21.13 -12.10
C ILE A 43 13.39 20.71 -11.23
N VAL A 44 14.48 20.27 -11.85
CA VAL A 44 15.70 19.87 -11.14
C VAL A 44 16.29 21.04 -10.36
N ALA A 45 16.40 22.22 -10.97
CA ALA A 45 16.91 23.43 -10.31
C ALA A 45 16.03 23.87 -9.10
N HIS A 46 14.70 23.73 -9.20
CA HIS A 46 13.79 24.02 -8.08
C HIS A 46 13.98 23.05 -6.91
N ILE A 47 14.13 21.76 -7.22
CA ILE A 47 14.39 20.70 -6.25
C ILE A 47 15.73 20.92 -5.53
N ASP A 48 16.78 21.30 -6.28
CA ASP A 48 18.10 21.56 -5.73
C ASP A 48 18.15 22.85 -4.89
N ALA A 49 17.36 23.87 -5.24
CA ALA A 49 17.24 25.10 -4.46
C ALA A 49 16.60 24.83 -3.07
N GLN A 50 15.53 24.03 -3.01
CA GLN A 50 14.89 23.63 -1.75
C GLN A 50 15.78 22.70 -0.93
N ALA A 51 16.63 21.91 -1.58
CA ALA A 51 17.57 21.02 -0.90
C ALA A 51 18.77 21.75 -0.28
N ARG A 52 19.08 22.96 -0.65
CA ARG A 52 20.20 23.75 -0.06
C ARG A 52 19.91 24.29 1.34
N GLU A 53 18.65 24.30 1.77
CA GLU A 53 18.23 24.77 3.09
C GLU A 53 18.24 23.66 4.18
N ALA A 54 18.41 22.39 3.83
CA ALA A 54 18.43 21.25 4.75
C ALA A 54 19.84 20.62 4.82
N ASP A 55 20.23 20.09 5.98
CA ASP A 55 21.57 19.66 6.42
C ASP A 55 22.39 18.77 5.44
N GLU A 56 23.69 19.03 5.33
CA GLU A 56 24.60 18.62 4.23
C GLU A 56 24.91 17.10 4.13
N LEU A 57 24.73 16.34 5.21
CA LEU A 57 25.15 14.92 5.29
C LEU A 57 24.11 13.90 4.80
N VAL A 58 22.82 14.23 4.78
CA VAL A 58 21.74 13.34 4.31
C VAL A 58 21.40 13.56 2.82
N ARG A 59 22.00 14.58 2.20
CA ARG A 59 21.66 15.10 0.87
C ARG A 59 22.10 14.25 -0.32
N SER A 60 23.14 13.45 -0.18
CA SER A 60 23.84 12.89 -1.35
C SER A 60 23.03 11.83 -2.09
N GLU A 61 22.25 10.99 -1.41
CA GLU A 61 21.56 9.87 -2.05
C GLU A 61 20.18 10.24 -2.61
N ALA A 62 19.39 11.01 -1.88
CA ALA A 62 18.04 11.40 -2.35
C ALA A 62 18.07 12.34 -3.56
N ALA A 63 19.06 13.24 -3.66
CA ALA A 63 19.24 14.12 -4.81
C ALA A 63 19.65 13.33 -6.07
N LYS A 64 20.58 12.37 -5.95
CA LYS A 64 20.99 11.51 -7.08
C LYS A 64 19.82 10.68 -7.62
N HIS A 65 18.97 10.14 -6.77
CA HIS A 65 17.81 9.38 -7.21
C HIS A 65 16.80 10.23 -7.99
N ARG A 66 16.55 11.46 -7.56
CA ARG A 66 15.61 12.38 -8.25
C ARG A 66 16.12 12.77 -9.64
N HIS A 67 17.42 13.02 -9.81
CA HIS A 67 18.03 13.29 -11.11
C HIS A 67 17.86 12.12 -12.08
N VAL A 68 18.14 10.89 -11.63
CA VAL A 68 17.97 9.68 -12.45
C VAL A 68 16.52 9.49 -12.88
N VAL A 69 15.58 9.65 -11.96
CA VAL A 69 14.13 9.52 -12.27
C VAL A 69 13.69 10.58 -13.28
N ALA A 70 14.06 11.86 -13.11
CA ALA A 70 13.74 12.92 -14.03
C ALA A 70 14.34 12.67 -15.42
N GLN A 71 15.57 12.15 -15.48
CA GLN A 71 16.24 11.80 -16.73
C GLN A 71 15.53 10.65 -17.46
N VAL A 72 15.18 9.57 -16.75
CA VAL A 72 14.47 8.40 -17.32
C VAL A 72 13.09 8.80 -17.86
N VAL A 73 12.33 9.59 -17.09
CA VAL A 73 11.01 10.10 -17.52
C VAL A 73 11.14 10.97 -18.77
N THR A 74 12.13 11.87 -18.80
CA THR A 74 12.38 12.72 -19.97
C THR A 74 12.74 11.88 -21.21
N TRP A 75 13.60 10.88 -21.07
CA TRP A 75 13.97 10.00 -22.18
C TRP A 75 12.81 9.17 -22.70
N ALA A 76 11.97 8.63 -21.80
CA ALA A 76 10.76 7.89 -22.17
C ALA A 76 9.77 8.79 -22.94
N PHE A 77 9.59 10.03 -22.48
CA PHE A 77 8.75 11.03 -23.15
C PHE A 77 9.31 11.39 -24.54
N LEU A 78 10.61 11.67 -24.64
CA LEU A 78 11.26 11.98 -25.92
C LEU A 78 11.18 10.81 -26.90
N ALA A 79 11.40 9.57 -26.43
CA ALA A 79 11.25 8.38 -27.26
C ALA A 79 9.83 8.27 -27.83
N LEU A 80 8.80 8.52 -27.02
CA LEU A 80 7.40 8.52 -27.46
C LEU A 80 7.16 9.62 -28.52
N VAL A 81 7.64 10.84 -28.29
CA VAL A 81 7.51 11.96 -29.24
C VAL A 81 8.17 11.59 -30.57
N TYR A 82 9.41 11.05 -30.56
CA TYR A 82 10.09 10.64 -31.79
C TYR A 82 9.37 9.53 -32.54
N VAL A 83 8.81 8.52 -31.82
CA VAL A 83 8.03 7.47 -32.46
C VAL A 83 6.79 8.03 -33.15
N VAL A 84 6.03 8.90 -32.46
CA VAL A 84 4.84 9.55 -33.03
C VAL A 84 5.19 10.39 -34.25
N VAL A 85 6.22 11.23 -34.16
CA VAL A 85 6.67 12.06 -35.29
C VAL A 85 7.14 11.20 -36.45
N ALA A 86 7.93 10.14 -36.20
CA ALA A 86 8.37 9.22 -37.25
C ALA A 86 7.20 8.59 -37.99
N VAL A 87 6.17 8.12 -37.26
CA VAL A 87 4.96 7.55 -37.86
C VAL A 87 4.22 8.58 -38.73
N LEU A 88 4.05 9.82 -38.23
CA LEU A 88 3.41 10.91 -38.97
C LEU A 88 4.18 11.29 -40.24
N VAL A 89 5.50 11.35 -40.14
CA VAL A 89 6.37 11.64 -41.31
C VAL A 89 6.28 10.55 -42.35
N VAL A 90 6.35 9.28 -41.94
CA VAL A 90 6.23 8.11 -42.84
C VAL A 90 4.87 8.11 -43.54
N GLN A 91 3.80 8.48 -42.83
CA GLN A 91 2.46 8.62 -43.39
C GLN A 91 2.39 9.70 -44.47
N ARG A 92 3.05 10.86 -44.25
CA ARG A 92 3.12 11.94 -45.25
C ARG A 92 3.96 11.62 -46.45
N LEU A 93 4.94 10.71 -46.36
CA LEU A 93 5.70 10.18 -47.47
C LEU A 93 4.93 9.20 -48.35
N GLY A 94 3.64 8.94 -48.05
CA GLY A 94 2.77 8.04 -48.81
C GLY A 94 3.06 6.55 -48.59
N VAL A 95 3.88 6.21 -47.58
CA VAL A 95 4.15 4.79 -47.25
C VAL A 95 2.93 4.18 -46.56
N PRO A 96 2.38 3.05 -47.06
CA PRO A 96 1.23 2.42 -46.46
C PRO A 96 1.58 1.86 -45.08
N LEU A 97 0.99 2.45 -44.03
CA LEU A 97 1.21 2.03 -42.63
C LEU A 97 0.62 0.66 -42.30
N ALA A 98 -0.17 0.08 -43.18
CA ALA A 98 -0.84 -1.22 -42.96
C ALA A 98 0.14 -2.34 -42.56
N GLY A 99 1.36 -2.33 -43.14
CA GLY A 99 2.42 -3.29 -42.78
C GLY A 99 3.04 -3.09 -41.39
N LEU A 100 2.87 -1.90 -40.79
CA LEU A 100 3.41 -1.57 -39.46
C LEU A 100 2.40 -1.85 -38.34
N VAL A 101 1.11 -2.04 -38.65
CA VAL A 101 0.06 -2.24 -37.65
C VAL A 101 0.30 -3.49 -36.80
N ALA A 102 0.63 -4.62 -37.43
CA ALA A 102 0.84 -5.87 -36.72
C ALA A 102 2.09 -5.85 -35.81
N PRO A 103 3.28 -5.38 -36.25
CA PRO A 103 4.42 -5.21 -35.36
C PRO A 103 4.17 -4.20 -34.24
N ALA A 104 3.49 -3.08 -34.53
CA ALA A 104 3.16 -2.08 -33.52
C ALA A 104 2.20 -2.63 -32.45
N ALA A 105 1.20 -3.44 -32.87
CA ALA A 105 0.28 -4.09 -31.93
C ALA A 105 1.03 -5.08 -31.02
N LEU A 106 1.95 -5.88 -31.57
CA LEU A 106 2.76 -6.80 -30.76
C LEU A 106 3.65 -6.07 -29.76
N LEU A 107 4.33 -4.99 -30.20
CA LEU A 107 5.14 -4.18 -29.30
C LEU A 107 4.30 -3.49 -28.20
N SER A 108 3.13 -2.99 -28.57
CA SER A 108 2.20 -2.37 -27.62
C SER A 108 1.69 -3.38 -26.58
N ALA A 109 1.36 -4.58 -27.01
CA ALA A 109 0.96 -5.67 -26.12
C ALA A 109 2.12 -6.06 -25.17
N ALA A 110 3.34 -6.22 -25.70
CA ALA A 110 4.51 -6.54 -24.89
C ALA A 110 4.82 -5.47 -23.83
N LEU A 111 4.75 -4.18 -24.22
CA LEU A 111 4.90 -3.05 -23.30
C LEU A 111 3.76 -3.00 -22.27
N GLY A 112 2.52 -3.25 -22.69
CA GLY A 112 1.36 -3.29 -21.81
C GLY A 112 1.50 -4.37 -20.73
N PHE A 113 1.88 -5.59 -21.09
CA PHE A 113 2.15 -6.68 -20.14
C PHE A 113 3.35 -6.35 -19.22
N GLY A 114 4.40 -5.70 -19.76
CA GLY A 114 5.55 -5.28 -18.98
C GLY A 114 5.20 -4.23 -17.91
N LEU A 115 4.28 -3.32 -18.21
CA LEU A 115 3.85 -2.24 -17.32
C LEU A 115 2.63 -2.57 -16.47
N GLN A 116 1.95 -3.70 -16.71
CA GLN A 116 0.71 -4.08 -16.05
C GLN A 116 0.78 -3.99 -14.53
N ARG A 117 1.82 -4.55 -13.92
CA ARG A 117 2.00 -4.53 -12.46
C ARG A 117 2.17 -3.11 -11.92
N PHE A 118 2.89 -2.27 -12.63
CA PHE A 118 3.10 -0.89 -12.24
C PHE A 118 1.79 -0.09 -12.24
N VAL A 119 0.96 -0.25 -13.28
CA VAL A 119 -0.37 0.39 -13.35
C VAL A 119 -1.29 -0.13 -12.25
N GLN A 120 -1.24 -1.44 -11.98
CA GLN A 120 -2.00 -2.06 -10.89
C GLN A 120 -1.60 -1.51 -9.52
N ASP A 121 -0.30 -1.35 -9.25
CA ASP A 121 0.20 -0.78 -7.99
C ASP A 121 -0.31 0.65 -7.78
N ILE A 122 -0.20 1.50 -8.80
CA ILE A 122 -0.64 2.90 -8.74
C ILE A 122 -2.15 3.00 -8.56
N GLY A 123 -2.92 2.21 -9.33
CA GLY A 123 -4.38 2.18 -9.21
C GLY A 123 -4.83 1.76 -7.82
N ALA A 124 -4.25 0.69 -7.28
CA ALA A 124 -4.53 0.24 -5.92
C ALA A 124 -4.17 1.30 -4.86
N GLY A 125 -2.97 1.89 -4.96
CA GLY A 125 -2.54 2.94 -4.03
C GLY A 125 -3.41 4.20 -4.07
N PHE A 126 -3.90 4.57 -5.25
CA PHE A 126 -4.87 5.65 -5.41
C PHE A 126 -6.16 5.37 -4.63
N PHE A 127 -6.75 4.19 -4.78
CA PHE A 127 -7.97 3.81 -4.05
C PHE A 127 -7.72 3.67 -2.55
N ILE A 128 -6.62 3.06 -2.12
CA ILE A 128 -6.26 2.98 -0.70
C ILE A 128 -6.25 4.38 -0.06
N THR A 129 -5.65 5.35 -0.75
CA THR A 129 -5.51 6.72 -0.23
C THR A 129 -6.84 7.49 -0.28
N THR A 130 -7.59 7.41 -1.39
CA THR A 130 -8.83 8.16 -1.56
C THR A 130 -9.99 7.63 -0.73
N GLU A 131 -10.06 6.31 -0.52
CA GLU A 131 -11.06 5.66 0.33
C GLU A 131 -10.67 5.63 1.81
N HIS A 132 -9.46 6.10 2.15
CA HIS A 132 -8.95 6.07 3.52
C HIS A 132 -9.05 4.67 4.15
N GLN A 133 -8.68 3.62 3.39
CA GLN A 133 -8.75 2.25 3.89
C GLN A 133 -7.87 2.06 5.13
N TYR A 134 -6.68 2.65 5.12
CA TYR A 134 -5.76 2.81 6.25
C TYR A 134 -4.79 3.97 5.99
N GLY A 135 -4.13 4.44 7.04
CA GLY A 135 -3.18 5.55 6.98
C GLY A 135 -2.00 5.38 7.92
N PHE A 136 -1.15 6.40 7.97
CA PHE A 136 0.01 6.45 8.88
C PHE A 136 -0.42 6.22 10.33
N GLY A 137 0.27 5.31 11.02
CA GLY A 137 0.01 4.97 12.42
C GLY A 137 -1.04 3.89 12.64
N ASP A 138 -1.81 3.51 11.62
CA ASP A 138 -2.77 2.40 11.74
C ASP A 138 -2.06 1.06 11.91
N VAL A 139 -2.61 0.21 12.76
CA VAL A 139 -2.20 -1.20 12.83
C VAL A 139 -3.05 -1.99 11.86
N VAL A 140 -2.39 -2.62 10.90
CA VAL A 140 -3.04 -3.36 9.82
C VAL A 140 -2.53 -4.79 9.71
N ARG A 141 -3.41 -5.66 9.22
CA ARG A 141 -3.05 -6.99 8.73
C ARG A 141 -3.25 -6.99 7.21
N ILE A 142 -2.17 -7.27 6.48
CA ILE A 142 -2.14 -7.23 5.02
C ILE A 142 -1.87 -8.64 4.49
N SER A 143 -2.77 -9.14 3.65
CA SER A 143 -2.57 -10.38 2.89
C SER A 143 -2.08 -10.04 1.49
N VAL A 144 -1.08 -10.78 1.03
CA VAL A 144 -0.41 -10.57 -0.26
C VAL A 144 -0.51 -11.83 -1.10
N THR A 145 -0.73 -11.67 -2.40
CA THR A 145 -0.78 -12.80 -3.34
C THR A 145 0.49 -13.64 -3.27
N GLY A 146 0.35 -14.94 -3.03
CA GLY A 146 1.48 -15.88 -3.01
C GLY A 146 2.26 -15.92 -1.69
N VAL A 147 1.88 -15.15 -0.67
CA VAL A 147 2.45 -15.20 0.67
C VAL A 147 1.42 -15.81 1.62
N PRO A 148 1.69 -17.00 2.22
CA PRO A 148 0.71 -17.71 3.05
C PRO A 148 0.35 -16.96 4.34
N GLU A 149 1.33 -16.29 4.96
CA GLU A 149 1.15 -15.59 6.22
C GLU A 149 0.92 -14.10 5.98
N PRO A 150 -0.19 -13.55 6.50
CA PRO A 150 -0.45 -12.11 6.44
C PRO A 150 0.59 -11.33 7.25
N ALA A 151 1.06 -10.23 6.69
CA ALA A 151 1.92 -9.29 7.41
C ALA A 151 1.09 -8.45 8.38
N VAL A 152 1.51 -8.36 9.64
CA VAL A 152 0.86 -7.55 10.68
C VAL A 152 1.85 -6.50 11.19
N GLY A 153 1.42 -5.24 11.22
CA GLY A 153 2.28 -4.17 11.71
C GLY A 153 1.62 -2.81 11.68
N THR A 154 2.36 -1.80 12.13
CA THR A 154 1.95 -0.39 12.09
C THR A 154 2.36 0.22 10.76
N VAL A 155 1.45 0.92 10.11
CA VAL A 155 1.71 1.62 8.85
C VAL A 155 2.65 2.79 9.09
N GLU A 156 3.81 2.78 8.43
CA GLU A 156 4.79 3.86 8.47
C GLU A 156 4.69 4.82 7.28
N ASP A 157 4.29 4.27 6.14
CA ASP A 157 4.21 5.08 4.91
C ASP A 157 3.27 4.42 3.91
N VAL A 158 2.48 5.24 3.23
CA VAL A 158 1.60 4.81 2.13
C VAL A 158 1.87 5.73 0.95
N THR A 159 2.49 5.16 -0.07
CA THR A 159 2.67 5.84 -1.36
C THR A 159 1.68 5.30 -2.38
N LEU A 160 1.60 5.89 -3.57
CA LEU A 160 0.78 5.34 -4.65
C LEU A 160 1.22 3.93 -5.08
N ARG A 161 2.50 3.58 -4.90
CA ARG A 161 3.02 2.29 -5.37
C ARG A 161 3.17 1.25 -4.27
N VAL A 162 3.59 1.65 -3.09
CA VAL A 162 3.92 0.73 -2.00
C VAL A 162 3.35 1.20 -0.67
N THR A 163 2.99 0.26 0.17
CA THR A 163 2.71 0.44 1.60
C THR A 163 3.86 -0.15 2.40
N ARG A 164 4.32 0.59 3.42
CA ARG A 164 5.35 0.15 4.38
C ARG A 164 4.72 -0.02 5.75
N ILE A 165 4.90 -1.18 6.33
CA ILE A 165 4.46 -1.47 7.69
C ILE A 165 5.66 -1.92 8.53
N ARG A 166 5.66 -1.56 9.81
CA ARG A 166 6.65 -2.05 10.80
C ARG A 166 6.01 -3.12 11.66
N SER A 167 6.60 -4.31 11.65
CA SER A 167 6.18 -5.43 12.50
C SER A 167 6.49 -5.18 13.97
N VAL A 168 5.92 -5.98 14.87
CA VAL A 168 6.20 -5.92 16.31
C VAL A 168 7.66 -6.25 16.61
N SER A 169 8.31 -7.07 15.75
CA SER A 169 9.75 -7.39 15.84
C SER A 169 10.66 -6.27 15.32
N GLY A 170 10.09 -5.17 14.79
CA GLY A 170 10.83 -4.01 14.29
C GLY A 170 11.19 -4.06 12.80
N GLU A 171 10.85 -5.14 12.11
CA GLU A 171 11.10 -5.30 10.67
C GLU A 171 10.21 -4.37 9.85
N VAL A 172 10.77 -3.78 8.79
CA VAL A 172 10.00 -2.98 7.84
C VAL A 172 9.63 -3.84 6.64
N ILE A 173 8.34 -4.09 6.49
CA ILE A 173 7.78 -4.86 5.37
C ILE A 173 7.26 -3.88 4.34
N THR A 174 7.80 -3.93 3.12
CA THR A 174 7.38 -3.11 2.00
C THR A 174 6.60 -3.95 1.00
N THR A 175 5.33 -3.61 0.80
CA THR A 175 4.41 -4.36 -0.06
C THR A 175 3.95 -3.49 -1.22
N PRO A 176 4.08 -3.94 -2.49
CA PRO A 176 3.45 -3.29 -3.64
C PRO A 176 1.93 -3.29 -3.49
N ASN A 177 1.30 -2.13 -3.69
CA ASN A 177 -0.14 -1.96 -3.41
C ASN A 177 -1.02 -2.88 -4.26
N GLY A 178 -0.63 -3.11 -5.52
CA GLY A 178 -1.36 -4.00 -6.44
C GLY A 178 -1.29 -5.49 -6.10
N GLN A 179 -0.45 -5.89 -5.14
CA GLN A 179 -0.35 -7.27 -4.65
C GLN A 179 -1.17 -7.49 -3.37
N ILE A 180 -1.70 -6.42 -2.77
CA ILE A 180 -2.54 -6.50 -1.58
C ILE A 180 -3.92 -7.04 -1.98
N THR A 181 -4.26 -8.22 -1.47
CA THR A 181 -5.54 -8.88 -1.75
C THR A 181 -6.59 -8.59 -0.69
N GLN A 182 -6.16 -8.39 0.54
CA GLN A 182 -7.04 -8.08 1.67
C GLN A 182 -6.30 -7.24 2.70
N VAL A 183 -6.99 -6.24 3.24
CA VAL A 183 -6.53 -5.46 4.39
C VAL A 183 -7.56 -5.57 5.51
N THR A 184 -7.06 -5.85 6.72
CA THR A 184 -7.84 -5.72 7.94
C THR A 184 -7.22 -4.61 8.77
N ASN A 185 -7.93 -3.50 8.94
CA ASN A 185 -7.50 -2.42 9.83
C ASN A 185 -7.89 -2.81 11.28
N LEU A 186 -6.89 -2.94 12.15
CA LEU A 186 -7.03 -3.39 13.53
C LEU A 186 -7.13 -2.22 14.53
N SER A 187 -7.05 -0.98 14.05
CA SER A 187 -7.00 0.23 14.88
C SER A 187 -7.92 1.35 14.43
N ARG A 188 -8.78 1.12 13.44
CA ARG A 188 -9.68 2.16 12.94
C ARG A 188 -10.75 2.48 13.97
N ASP A 189 -10.88 3.76 14.31
CA ASP A 189 -11.83 4.35 15.27
C ASP A 189 -11.66 3.85 16.71
N TRP A 190 -11.69 2.56 16.95
CA TRP A 190 -11.46 1.89 18.23
C TRP A 190 -10.97 0.45 18.00
N ALA A 191 -10.27 -0.07 18.98
CA ALA A 191 -9.79 -1.43 18.94
C ALA A 191 -10.41 -2.25 20.09
N ARG A 192 -10.37 -3.57 19.97
CA ARG A 192 -10.91 -4.48 20.96
C ARG A 192 -9.79 -5.36 21.50
N ALA A 193 -9.57 -5.30 22.82
CA ALA A 193 -8.82 -6.31 23.54
C ALA A 193 -9.78 -7.46 23.87
N VAL A 194 -9.53 -8.63 23.29
CA VAL A 194 -10.29 -9.85 23.54
C VAL A 194 -9.41 -10.80 24.34
N ILE A 195 -9.97 -11.33 25.43
CA ILE A 195 -9.30 -12.25 26.33
C ILE A 195 -10.19 -13.45 26.53
N ASP A 196 -9.76 -14.59 26.03
CA ASP A 196 -10.39 -15.87 26.28
C ASP A 196 -9.64 -16.53 27.44
N VAL A 197 -10.36 -16.74 28.55
CA VAL A 197 -9.81 -17.29 29.78
C VAL A 197 -10.27 -18.75 29.91
N PRO A 198 -9.38 -19.72 29.72
CA PRO A 198 -9.72 -21.14 29.91
C PRO A 198 -9.88 -21.45 31.39
N VAL A 199 -10.92 -22.17 31.69
CA VAL A 199 -11.32 -22.54 33.04
C VAL A 199 -11.64 -24.04 33.06
N PRO A 200 -11.24 -24.81 34.11
CA PRO A 200 -11.60 -26.19 34.25
C PRO A 200 -13.15 -26.37 34.35
N ALA A 201 -13.68 -27.40 33.69
CA ALA A 201 -15.13 -27.68 33.68
C ALA A 201 -15.75 -27.89 35.07
N ALA A 202 -14.93 -28.23 36.07
CA ALA A 202 -15.37 -28.40 37.46
C ALA A 202 -15.68 -27.09 38.20
N VAL A 203 -15.28 -25.93 37.65
CA VAL A 203 -15.50 -24.62 38.27
C VAL A 203 -16.85 -24.05 37.81
N GLU A 204 -17.60 -23.48 38.73
CA GLU A 204 -18.91 -22.88 38.43
C GLU A 204 -18.75 -21.60 37.60
N VAL A 205 -19.46 -21.50 36.47
CA VAL A 205 -19.40 -20.37 35.52
C VAL A 205 -19.78 -19.04 36.20
N SER A 206 -20.74 -19.06 37.10
CA SER A 206 -21.17 -17.88 37.86
C SER A 206 -20.02 -17.28 38.68
N ARG A 207 -19.28 -18.12 39.40
CA ARG A 207 -18.12 -17.72 40.21
C ARG A 207 -17.03 -17.09 39.35
N VAL A 208 -16.70 -17.72 38.20
CA VAL A 208 -15.71 -17.18 37.26
C VAL A 208 -16.15 -15.83 36.73
N THR A 209 -17.41 -15.69 36.34
CA THR A 209 -17.98 -14.45 35.83
C THR A 209 -17.88 -13.30 36.84
N GLU A 210 -18.15 -13.57 38.14
CA GLU A 210 -18.02 -12.58 39.20
C GLU A 210 -16.58 -12.14 39.40
N VAL A 211 -15.62 -13.07 39.40
CA VAL A 211 -14.18 -12.74 39.51
C VAL A 211 -13.74 -11.88 38.32
N LEU A 212 -14.13 -12.25 37.11
CA LEU A 212 -13.76 -11.47 35.92
C LEU A 212 -14.41 -10.08 35.89
N LYS A 213 -15.65 -9.92 36.35
CA LYS A 213 -16.31 -8.61 36.51
C LYS A 213 -15.53 -7.72 37.48
N ARG A 214 -15.17 -8.26 38.65
CA ARG A 214 -14.35 -7.52 39.64
C ARG A 214 -13.01 -7.08 39.06
N VAL A 215 -12.30 -7.97 38.35
CA VAL A 215 -11.06 -7.64 37.65
C VAL A 215 -11.28 -6.53 36.64
N GLY A 216 -12.39 -6.56 35.88
CA GLY A 216 -12.74 -5.51 34.93
C GLY A 216 -12.98 -4.15 35.60
N GLU A 217 -13.70 -4.14 36.73
CA GLU A 217 -13.94 -2.92 37.51
C GLU A 217 -12.66 -2.36 38.13
N GLU A 218 -11.80 -3.22 38.69
CA GLU A 218 -10.48 -2.83 39.20
C GLU A 218 -9.59 -2.23 38.09
N ALA A 219 -9.59 -2.84 36.92
CA ALA A 219 -8.85 -2.34 35.75
C ALA A 219 -9.38 -0.99 35.26
N TRP A 220 -10.70 -0.78 35.29
CA TRP A 220 -11.32 0.51 34.95
C TRP A 220 -11.01 1.62 35.96
N ASN A 221 -10.85 1.29 37.21
CA ASN A 221 -10.50 2.21 38.29
C ASN A 221 -9.00 2.54 38.35
N ASP A 222 -8.17 1.86 37.57
CA ASP A 222 -6.75 2.18 37.41
C ASP A 222 -6.58 3.31 36.40
N ASP A 223 -6.06 4.46 36.86
CA ASP A 223 -5.91 5.69 36.07
C ASP A 223 -5.07 5.48 34.79
N ARG A 224 -4.13 4.56 34.81
CA ARG A 224 -3.29 4.25 33.65
C ARG A 224 -4.07 3.48 32.59
N LEU A 225 -4.79 2.44 32.98
CA LEU A 225 -5.59 1.61 32.06
C LEU A 225 -6.81 2.37 31.54
N ARG A 226 -7.46 3.14 32.40
CA ARG A 226 -8.62 3.95 32.04
C ARG A 226 -8.33 4.91 30.88
N LYS A 227 -7.13 5.49 30.82
CA LYS A 227 -6.71 6.38 29.70
C LYS A 227 -6.55 5.65 28.37
N MET A 228 -6.42 4.31 28.39
CA MET A 228 -6.26 3.48 27.20
C MET A 228 -7.56 2.79 26.79
N MET A 229 -8.59 2.79 27.65
CA MET A 229 -9.89 2.14 27.41
C MET A 229 -10.97 3.20 27.15
N LEU A 230 -11.97 2.86 26.34
CA LEU A 230 -13.11 3.71 26.03
C LEU A 230 -14.30 3.46 26.98
N ASP A 231 -14.41 2.23 27.48
CA ASP A 231 -15.44 1.80 28.40
C ASP A 231 -14.91 0.69 29.35
N PRO A 232 -15.62 0.37 30.44
CA PRO A 232 -15.23 -0.72 31.33
C PRO A 232 -15.18 -2.05 30.60
N PRO A 233 -14.21 -2.94 30.92
CA PRO A 233 -14.19 -4.30 30.40
C PRO A 233 -15.49 -5.06 30.71
N THR A 234 -16.01 -5.78 29.72
CA THR A 234 -17.26 -6.51 29.82
C THR A 234 -17.03 -8.02 29.68
N VAL A 235 -17.64 -8.81 30.54
CA VAL A 235 -17.63 -10.28 30.46
C VAL A 235 -18.75 -10.71 29.54
N MET A 236 -18.41 -11.37 28.42
CA MET A 236 -19.38 -11.81 27.40
C MET A 236 -20.02 -13.17 27.75
N GLY A 237 -19.40 -13.96 28.64
CA GLY A 237 -19.84 -15.29 29.01
C GLY A 237 -18.99 -16.40 28.41
N VAL A 238 -19.52 -17.61 28.38
CA VAL A 238 -18.84 -18.80 27.84
C VAL A 238 -18.84 -18.75 26.33
N GLU A 239 -17.64 -18.75 25.75
CA GLU A 239 -17.44 -18.70 24.29
C GLU A 239 -17.24 -20.09 23.68
N ARG A 240 -16.52 -20.96 24.40
CA ARG A 240 -16.20 -22.31 23.94
C ARG A 240 -16.29 -23.30 25.10
N ILE A 241 -16.77 -24.50 24.82
CA ILE A 241 -16.80 -25.62 25.76
C ILE A 241 -16.01 -26.76 25.13
N GLU A 242 -15.02 -27.26 25.85
CA GLU A 242 -14.18 -28.41 25.51
C GLU A 242 -14.44 -29.55 26.54
N VAL A 243 -13.78 -30.69 26.39
CA VAL A 243 -14.06 -31.88 27.23
C VAL A 243 -13.85 -31.59 28.72
N ASP A 244 -12.74 -30.96 29.08
CA ASP A 244 -12.32 -30.70 30.47
C ASP A 244 -12.23 -29.23 30.83
N THR A 245 -12.52 -28.34 29.87
CA THR A 245 -12.40 -26.89 30.05
C THR A 245 -13.53 -26.14 29.34
N PHE A 246 -13.81 -24.94 29.79
CA PHE A 246 -14.57 -23.96 29.04
C PHE A 246 -13.82 -22.63 29.02
N SER A 247 -14.02 -21.81 28.00
CA SER A 247 -13.41 -20.48 27.95
C SER A 247 -14.46 -19.40 28.15
N VAL A 248 -14.15 -18.47 29.05
CA VAL A 248 -14.96 -17.26 29.26
C VAL A 248 -14.31 -16.09 28.61
N ARG A 249 -15.07 -15.37 27.77
CA ARG A 249 -14.58 -14.21 27.05
C ARG A 249 -14.81 -12.91 27.81
N MET A 250 -13.74 -12.15 28.01
CA MET A 250 -13.77 -10.76 28.45
C MET A 250 -13.32 -9.86 27.31
N VAL A 251 -13.97 -8.71 27.16
CA VAL A 251 -13.71 -7.74 26.07
C VAL A 251 -13.57 -6.35 26.65
N ALA A 252 -12.57 -5.61 26.18
CA ALA A 252 -12.42 -4.18 26.47
C ALA A 252 -12.31 -3.39 25.16
N ARG A 253 -13.06 -2.29 25.03
CA ARG A 253 -12.87 -1.34 23.93
C ARG A 253 -11.75 -0.39 24.31
N THR A 254 -10.80 -0.22 23.41
CA THR A 254 -9.58 0.55 23.66
C THR A 254 -9.35 1.61 22.58
N LEU A 255 -8.52 2.58 22.91
CA LEU A 255 -7.97 3.46 21.89
C LEU A 255 -7.15 2.64 20.87
N PRO A 256 -7.08 3.10 19.61
CA PRO A 256 -6.29 2.47 18.57
C PRO A 256 -4.85 2.21 18.99
N GLY A 257 -4.34 1.00 18.75
CA GLY A 257 -2.99 0.60 19.13
C GLY A 257 -2.82 0.12 20.58
N MET A 258 -3.75 0.44 21.51
CA MET A 258 -3.64 0.10 22.94
C MET A 258 -4.21 -1.28 23.29
N GLN A 259 -4.88 -1.96 22.35
CA GLN A 259 -5.50 -3.27 22.58
C GLN A 259 -4.53 -4.36 23.05
N PHE A 260 -3.28 -4.28 22.62
CA PHE A 260 -2.26 -5.26 23.00
C PHE A 260 -1.78 -5.05 24.46
N ASP A 261 -1.57 -3.79 24.86
CA ASP A 261 -1.14 -3.45 26.20
C ASP A 261 -2.23 -3.70 27.23
N VAL A 262 -3.45 -3.24 26.94
CA VAL A 262 -4.63 -3.50 27.77
C VAL A 262 -4.87 -5.02 27.89
N GLY A 263 -4.76 -5.75 26.76
CA GLY A 263 -4.94 -7.21 26.77
C GLY A 263 -3.89 -7.93 27.62
N ARG A 264 -2.62 -7.52 27.61
CA ARG A 264 -1.57 -8.11 28.46
C ARG A 264 -1.84 -7.85 29.93
N GLU A 265 -2.17 -6.61 30.27
CA GLU A 265 -2.43 -6.22 31.65
C GLU A 265 -3.66 -6.91 32.23
N LEU A 266 -4.74 -6.99 31.46
CA LEU A 266 -5.95 -7.71 31.90
C LEU A 266 -5.67 -9.21 32.10
N ARG A 267 -4.89 -9.87 31.22
CA ARG A 267 -4.50 -11.28 31.42
C ARG A 267 -3.70 -11.47 32.71
N ALA A 268 -2.76 -10.55 32.99
CA ALA A 268 -1.96 -10.60 34.22
C ALA A 268 -2.85 -10.47 35.48
N ARG A 269 -3.81 -9.56 35.47
CA ARG A 269 -4.76 -9.35 36.58
C ARG A 269 -5.70 -10.55 36.75
N VAL A 270 -6.22 -11.10 35.64
CA VAL A 270 -7.04 -12.32 35.67
C VAL A 270 -6.27 -13.49 36.27
N ALA A 271 -5.01 -13.70 35.82
CA ALA A 271 -4.18 -14.77 36.37
C ALA A 271 -3.86 -14.60 37.85
N SER A 272 -3.70 -13.35 38.32
CA SER A 272 -3.53 -13.05 39.75
C SER A 272 -4.83 -13.32 40.56
N ALA A 273 -5.97 -12.83 40.08
CA ALA A 273 -7.26 -13.01 40.72
C ALA A 273 -7.61 -14.49 40.83
N PHE A 274 -7.39 -15.29 39.79
CA PHE A 274 -7.66 -16.72 39.80
C PHE A 274 -6.81 -17.47 40.81
N ARG A 275 -5.54 -17.12 40.97
CA ARG A 275 -4.66 -17.67 42.01
C ARG A 275 -5.19 -17.39 43.44
N HIS A 276 -5.65 -16.16 43.66
CA HIS A 276 -6.24 -15.78 44.97
C HIS A 276 -7.53 -16.52 45.27
N GLU A 277 -8.34 -16.83 44.26
CA GLU A 277 -9.60 -17.56 44.40
C GLU A 277 -9.42 -19.09 44.38
N GLY A 278 -8.17 -19.58 44.23
CA GLY A 278 -7.90 -21.03 44.16
C GLY A 278 -8.40 -21.69 42.88
N ILE A 279 -8.61 -20.93 41.79
CA ILE A 279 -8.99 -21.43 40.47
C ILE A 279 -7.69 -21.79 39.73
N ASN A 280 -7.45 -23.09 39.54
CA ASN A 280 -6.30 -23.54 38.77
C ASN A 280 -6.55 -23.37 37.29
N VAL A 281 -5.80 -22.46 36.65
CA VAL A 281 -5.82 -22.30 35.18
C VAL A 281 -4.87 -23.33 34.58
N PRO A 282 -5.28 -24.13 33.57
CA PRO A 282 -4.36 -25.02 32.87
C PRO A 282 -3.12 -24.27 32.37
N ALA A 283 -1.96 -24.89 32.49
CA ALA A 283 -0.66 -24.26 32.20
C ALA A 283 -0.41 -23.90 30.73
N ASP A 284 -1.34 -24.20 29.82
CA ASP A 284 -1.21 -24.00 28.35
C ASP A 284 -1.45 -22.55 27.87
N LEU A 285 -1.56 -21.59 28.78
CA LEU A 285 -1.77 -20.17 28.39
C LEU A 285 -0.55 -19.50 27.71
N ASP A 286 0.61 -20.17 27.65
CA ASP A 286 1.86 -19.54 27.20
C ASP A 286 2.24 -19.81 25.73
N THR A 287 1.46 -20.61 25.02
CA THR A 287 1.72 -20.87 23.60
C THR A 287 0.55 -20.44 22.74
N GLY A 288 0.58 -19.20 22.25
CA GLY A 288 -0.25 -18.72 21.14
C GLY A 288 0.07 -19.45 19.83
N ARG A 289 -0.01 -20.78 19.83
CA ARG A 289 -0.05 -21.56 18.61
C ARG A 289 -1.49 -21.57 18.11
N ALA A 290 -1.73 -20.70 17.13
CA ALA A 290 -2.82 -20.90 16.20
C ALA A 290 -2.57 -22.24 15.49
N THR A 291 -3.18 -23.31 15.98
CA THR A 291 -3.33 -24.56 15.24
C THR A 291 -4.32 -24.26 14.12
N GLY A 292 -3.82 -23.80 12.97
CA GLY A 292 -4.51 -23.88 11.71
C GLY A 292 -4.73 -25.35 11.41
N GLY A 293 -5.97 -25.80 11.52
CA GLY A 293 -6.39 -27.13 11.18
C GLY A 293 -6.06 -27.44 9.73
N ALA A 294 -5.27 -28.48 9.55
CA ALA A 294 -5.19 -29.24 8.31
C ALA A 294 -6.42 -30.16 8.23
N SER A 295 -7.19 -29.98 7.20
CA SER A 295 -7.91 -31.02 6.44
C SER A 295 -8.54 -30.38 5.19
#